data_fdbdb11f36d52f911baa185b0c7c8595
#
_entry.id   fdbdb11f36d52f911baa185b0c7c8595
#
_cell.length_a   1.000
_cell.length_b   1.000
_cell.length_c   1.000
_cell.angle_alpha   90.00
_cell.angle_beta   90.00
_cell.angle_gamma   90.00
#
_symmetry.space_group_name_H-M   'P 1'
#
loop_
_entity.id
_entity.type
_entity.pdbx_description
1 polymer ?
#
loop_
_entity_poly.entity_id
_entity_poly.type
_entity_poly.pdbx_seq_one_letter_code
_entity_poly.pdbx_strand_id
1 'polypeptide(L)'
;YDPDSLQGCGDGVTYDVKNAQGDMSTLNSIASELKTADYDLVVPIVTPATQAVVNAGVTAPVVFISVTDPVAAGIMGDMAKPDKNATGTSNIVPVDEIFTLAGKLTPDVKNIGILYCSGEKNAVLTAEKAKTYLDTTDYTYEEVTVASSNEVQQAAQSLAGKVDAIYIPIDSTVQSAMAQVVEAANAAGIPVYGSDPVMVKSGALACVSVSNTQLGERSAEMAYDILNGKDVSEVPAEAMSDFQYVCSRAAADALSITLPEDGSVTVIGG
;
A
#
# COMPACT_ATOMS: atom_id res chain seq x y z
N TYR A 1 -7.26 9.46 -5.82
CA TYR A 1 -6.36 10.37 -6.52
C TYR A 1 -7.17 11.30 -7.42
N ASP A 2 -7.11 12.59 -7.19
CA ASP A 2 -7.77 13.62 -8.02
C ASP A 2 -6.70 14.29 -8.91
N PRO A 3 -6.72 14.07 -10.24
CA PRO A 3 -5.77 14.70 -11.15
C PRO A 3 -5.85 16.25 -11.12
N ASP A 4 -7.01 16.82 -10.78
CA ASP A 4 -7.22 18.26 -10.72
C ASP A 4 -6.54 18.90 -9.49
N SER A 5 -6.17 18.10 -8.47
CA SER A 5 -5.43 18.57 -7.31
C SER A 5 -3.96 18.93 -7.61
N LEU A 6 -3.43 18.55 -8.76
CA LEU A 6 -2.08 18.90 -9.22
C LEU A 6 -1.97 20.33 -9.80
N GLN A 7 -3.07 21.04 -9.96
CA GLN A 7 -3.09 22.42 -10.54
C GLN A 7 -2.40 23.49 -9.69
N GLY A 8 -1.71 23.15 -8.62
CA GLY A 8 -1.03 24.09 -7.72
C GLY A 8 0.49 23.99 -7.68
N CYS A 9 1.10 23.09 -8.43
CA CYS A 9 2.54 22.91 -8.40
C CYS A 9 3.24 23.87 -9.36
N GLY A 10 3.60 25.06 -8.88
CA GLY A 10 4.56 26.03 -9.43
C GLY A 10 4.52 26.32 -10.93
N ASP A 11 4.80 27.56 -11.30
CA ASP A 11 4.96 27.97 -12.70
C ASP A 11 6.11 27.16 -13.37
N GLY A 12 5.77 26.45 -14.46
CA GLY A 12 6.74 25.78 -15.33
C GLY A 12 6.82 24.26 -15.26
N VAL A 13 5.99 23.58 -14.48
CA VAL A 13 5.90 22.11 -14.48
C VAL A 13 4.61 21.66 -15.18
N THR A 14 4.74 20.75 -16.16
CA THR A 14 3.60 20.08 -16.82
C THR A 14 3.54 18.63 -16.36
N TYR A 15 2.33 18.13 -16.13
CA TYR A 15 2.10 16.77 -15.68
C TYR A 15 1.33 15.98 -16.74
N ASP A 16 1.84 14.80 -17.06
CA ASP A 16 1.11 13.78 -17.82
C ASP A 16 0.78 12.62 -16.86
N VAL A 17 -0.51 12.46 -16.53
CA VAL A 17 -0.98 11.47 -15.58
C VAL A 17 -1.52 10.25 -16.30
N LYS A 18 -0.94 9.10 -16.01
CA LYS A 18 -1.37 7.81 -16.54
C LYS A 18 -1.85 6.90 -15.42
N ASN A 19 -2.97 6.21 -15.64
CA ASN A 19 -3.55 5.31 -14.67
C ASN A 19 -3.89 3.96 -15.31
N ALA A 20 -3.29 2.89 -14.79
CA ALA A 20 -3.52 1.52 -15.25
C ALA A 20 -4.80 0.89 -14.68
N GLN A 21 -5.46 1.53 -13.71
CA GLN A 21 -6.72 1.07 -13.08
C GLN A 21 -6.66 -0.37 -12.55
N GLY A 22 -5.49 -0.79 -12.05
CA GLY A 22 -5.26 -2.14 -11.53
C GLY A 22 -5.04 -3.22 -12.61
N ASP A 23 -5.01 -2.85 -13.89
CA ASP A 23 -4.75 -3.80 -14.98
C ASP A 23 -3.27 -3.86 -15.33
N MET A 24 -2.67 -5.03 -15.18
CA MET A 24 -1.23 -5.25 -15.41
C MET A 24 -0.82 -5.14 -16.88
N SER A 25 -1.72 -5.45 -17.83
CA SER A 25 -1.43 -5.28 -19.26
C SER A 25 -1.34 -3.81 -19.63
N THR A 26 -2.30 -3.02 -19.15
CA THR A 26 -2.31 -1.56 -19.29
C THR A 26 -1.08 -0.94 -18.64
N LEU A 27 -0.70 -1.40 -17.43
CA LEU A 27 0.50 -0.92 -16.73
C LEU A 27 1.77 -1.15 -17.55
N ASN A 28 1.95 -2.34 -18.11
CA ASN A 28 3.10 -2.66 -18.96
C ASN A 28 3.10 -1.85 -20.26
N SER A 29 1.93 -1.55 -20.81
CA SER A 29 1.80 -0.68 -21.99
C SER A 29 2.21 0.75 -21.69
N ILE A 30 1.77 1.30 -20.55
CA ILE A 30 2.18 2.62 -20.06
C ILE A 30 3.70 2.66 -19.84
N ALA A 31 4.29 1.66 -19.17
CA ALA A 31 5.73 1.62 -18.93
C ALA A 31 6.54 1.57 -20.24
N SER A 32 6.02 0.85 -21.25
CA SER A 32 6.65 0.79 -22.58
C SER A 32 6.57 2.13 -23.34
N GLU A 33 5.48 2.87 -23.19
CA GLU A 33 5.32 4.23 -23.73
C GLU A 33 6.31 5.20 -23.06
N LEU A 34 6.41 5.16 -21.73
CA LEU A 34 7.31 6.01 -20.95
C LEU A 34 8.79 5.82 -21.35
N LYS A 35 9.18 4.64 -21.78
CA LYS A 35 10.54 4.37 -22.24
C LYS A 35 10.97 5.22 -23.43
N THR A 36 10.03 5.57 -24.31
CA THR A 36 10.29 6.31 -25.56
C THR A 36 9.87 7.77 -25.49
N ALA A 37 9.21 8.16 -24.40
CA ALA A 37 8.76 9.52 -24.18
C ALA A 37 9.93 10.40 -23.67
N ASP A 38 9.85 11.69 -23.98
CA ASP A 38 10.85 12.69 -23.58
C ASP A 38 10.33 13.42 -22.32
N TYR A 39 10.42 12.72 -21.18
CA TYR A 39 10.10 13.29 -19.86
C TYR A 39 11.39 13.64 -19.11
N ASP A 40 11.37 14.75 -18.38
CA ASP A 40 12.46 15.17 -17.49
C ASP A 40 12.51 14.28 -16.23
N LEU A 41 11.37 13.73 -15.81
CA LEU A 41 11.24 12.88 -14.63
C LEU A 41 10.02 11.96 -14.75
N VAL A 42 10.10 10.74 -14.21
CA VAL A 42 8.96 9.81 -14.09
C VAL A 42 8.70 9.50 -12.62
N VAL A 43 7.44 9.65 -12.19
CA VAL A 43 7.02 9.43 -10.80
C VAL A 43 6.04 8.26 -10.73
N PRO A 44 6.51 7.01 -10.61
CA PRO A 44 5.63 5.87 -10.39
C PRO A 44 5.18 5.82 -8.93
N ILE A 45 3.91 5.48 -8.72
CA ILE A 45 3.32 5.33 -7.39
C ILE A 45 3.06 3.84 -7.16
N VAL A 46 3.49 3.32 -6.02
CA VAL A 46 3.45 1.94 -5.51
C VAL A 46 4.37 0.95 -6.25
N THR A 47 4.59 -0.21 -5.64
CA THR A 47 5.57 -1.20 -6.10
C THR A 47 5.32 -1.72 -7.53
N PRO A 48 4.09 -2.13 -7.93
CA PRO A 48 3.88 -2.66 -9.28
C PRO A 48 4.20 -1.65 -10.38
N ALA A 49 3.79 -0.38 -10.21
CA ALA A 49 4.08 0.68 -11.17
C ALA A 49 5.59 0.95 -11.28
N THR A 50 6.27 1.01 -10.14
CA THR A 50 7.72 1.24 -10.11
C THR A 50 8.50 0.10 -10.75
N GLN A 51 8.11 -1.15 -10.47
CA GLN A 51 8.72 -2.33 -11.12
C GLN A 51 8.53 -2.30 -12.64
N ALA A 52 7.33 -1.97 -13.11
CA ALA A 52 7.06 -1.89 -14.55
C ALA A 52 7.92 -0.83 -15.24
N VAL A 53 8.05 0.37 -14.65
CA VAL A 53 8.86 1.47 -15.17
C VAL A 53 10.35 1.10 -15.20
N VAL A 54 10.90 0.58 -14.10
CA VAL A 54 12.32 0.18 -14.01
C VAL A 54 12.63 -0.99 -14.95
N ASN A 55 11.75 -1.99 -15.02
CA ASN A 55 11.93 -3.15 -15.90
C ASN A 55 11.81 -2.78 -17.39
N ALA A 56 11.00 -1.80 -17.75
CA ALA A 56 10.94 -1.28 -19.11
C ALA A 56 12.25 -0.59 -19.53
N GLY A 57 13.07 -0.16 -18.58
CA GLY A 57 14.33 0.54 -18.84
C GLY A 57 14.06 1.97 -19.30
N VAL A 58 13.20 2.70 -18.59
CA VAL A 58 12.96 4.13 -18.77
C VAL A 58 14.26 4.89 -18.51
N THR A 59 14.63 5.81 -19.41
CA THR A 59 15.88 6.55 -19.33
C THR A 59 15.79 7.84 -18.51
N ALA A 60 14.58 8.42 -18.41
CA ALA A 60 14.33 9.54 -17.52
C ALA A 60 14.58 9.13 -16.05
N PRO A 61 15.06 10.02 -15.19
CA PRO A 61 15.15 9.79 -13.75
C PRO A 61 13.82 9.32 -13.18
N VAL A 62 13.86 8.38 -12.25
CA VAL A 62 12.67 7.81 -11.60
C VAL A 62 12.66 8.17 -10.11
N VAL A 63 11.60 8.82 -9.65
CA VAL A 63 11.34 9.06 -8.22
C VAL A 63 10.06 8.36 -7.82
N PHE A 64 10.18 7.23 -7.16
CA PHE A 64 9.00 6.46 -6.76
C PHE A 64 8.39 6.94 -5.44
N ILE A 65 7.09 6.72 -5.29
CA ILE A 65 6.34 7.02 -4.07
C ILE A 65 5.77 5.71 -3.53
N SER A 66 5.94 5.47 -2.22
CA SER A 66 5.26 4.38 -1.50
C SER A 66 5.61 2.97 -2.02
N VAL A 67 6.88 2.69 -2.22
CA VAL A 67 7.37 1.32 -2.51
C VAL A 67 7.66 0.59 -1.22
N THR A 68 7.07 -0.58 -1.00
CA THR A 68 7.14 -1.28 0.29
C THR A 68 8.55 -1.77 0.64
N ASP A 69 9.27 -2.36 -0.31
CA ASP A 69 10.66 -2.80 -0.16
C ASP A 69 11.36 -2.71 -1.51
N PRO A 70 12.02 -1.58 -1.81
CA PRO A 70 12.63 -1.35 -3.11
C PRO A 70 13.72 -2.37 -3.47
N VAL A 71 14.45 -2.86 -2.46
CA VAL A 71 15.54 -3.84 -2.65
C VAL A 71 14.97 -5.23 -2.93
N ALA A 72 14.06 -5.71 -2.08
CA ALA A 72 13.41 -7.01 -2.29
C ALA A 72 12.54 -7.04 -3.54
N ALA A 73 11.97 -5.90 -3.94
CA ALA A 73 11.24 -5.74 -5.20
C ALA A 73 12.15 -5.74 -6.44
N GLY A 74 13.49 -5.64 -6.26
CA GLY A 74 14.45 -5.61 -7.35
C GLY A 74 14.52 -4.25 -8.09
N ILE A 75 13.97 -3.20 -7.49
CA ILE A 75 13.98 -1.83 -8.03
C ILE A 75 15.38 -1.22 -7.91
N MET A 76 16.09 -1.51 -6.83
CA MET A 76 17.47 -1.08 -6.59
C MET A 76 18.24 -2.13 -5.79
N GLY A 77 19.56 -2.01 -5.75
CA GLY A 77 20.42 -2.88 -4.94
C GLY A 77 20.67 -2.37 -3.53
N ASP A 78 20.66 -1.05 -3.34
CA ASP A 78 20.93 -0.38 -2.06
C ASP A 78 20.15 0.94 -1.99
N MET A 79 19.38 1.13 -0.91
CA MET A 79 18.62 2.36 -0.67
C MET A 79 19.53 3.56 -0.40
N ALA A 80 20.67 3.37 0.26
CA ALA A 80 21.61 4.44 0.57
C ALA A 80 22.36 4.93 -0.67
N LYS A 81 22.46 4.08 -1.71
CA LYS A 81 23.15 4.40 -2.97
C LYS A 81 22.38 3.80 -4.13
N PRO A 82 21.36 4.49 -4.65
CA PRO A 82 20.58 4.04 -5.79
C PRO A 82 21.45 3.71 -7.02
N ASP A 83 21.23 2.56 -7.63
CA ASP A 83 22.08 2.00 -8.70
C ASP A 83 21.34 1.75 -10.03
N LYS A 84 20.01 2.01 -10.08
CA LYS A 84 19.16 1.74 -11.25
C LYS A 84 18.36 2.94 -11.74
N ASN A 85 18.96 4.12 -11.70
CA ASN A 85 18.30 5.36 -12.10
C ASN A 85 16.95 5.61 -11.43
N ALA A 86 16.77 5.09 -10.20
CA ALA A 86 15.54 5.17 -9.44
C ALA A 86 15.83 5.42 -7.97
N THR A 87 15.14 6.39 -7.36
CA THR A 87 15.11 6.68 -5.93
C THR A 87 13.68 6.99 -5.50
N GLY A 88 13.44 7.27 -4.23
CA GLY A 88 12.11 7.64 -3.74
C GLY A 88 11.84 7.20 -2.31
N THR A 89 10.57 7.15 -1.92
CA THR A 89 10.14 6.82 -0.57
C THR A 89 9.59 5.42 -0.43
N SER A 90 9.98 4.74 0.65
CA SER A 90 9.50 3.42 1.02
C SER A 90 8.51 3.50 2.18
N ASN A 91 7.37 2.82 2.04
CA ASN A 91 6.41 2.62 3.11
C ASN A 91 6.68 1.29 3.82
N ILE A 92 7.22 1.36 5.02
CA ILE A 92 7.31 0.18 5.90
C ILE A 92 5.90 -0.18 6.37
N VAL A 93 5.53 -1.46 6.28
CA VAL A 93 4.29 -1.97 6.88
C VAL A 93 4.62 -2.57 8.24
N PRO A 94 4.16 -1.94 9.35
CA PRO A 94 4.43 -2.41 10.71
C PRO A 94 3.40 -3.48 11.10
N VAL A 95 3.62 -4.71 10.66
CA VAL A 95 2.69 -5.82 10.83
C VAL A 95 2.42 -6.13 12.30
N ASP A 96 3.44 -6.08 13.13
CA ASP A 96 3.38 -6.25 14.58
C ASP A 96 2.47 -5.22 15.25
N GLU A 97 2.56 -3.95 14.84
CA GLU A 97 1.71 -2.88 15.33
C GLU A 97 0.25 -3.04 14.88
N ILE A 98 0.03 -3.52 13.64
CA ILE A 98 -1.32 -3.82 13.14
C ILE A 98 -2.00 -4.88 14.01
N PHE A 99 -1.33 -6.00 14.30
CA PHE A 99 -1.90 -7.05 15.13
C PHE A 99 -1.95 -6.68 16.62
N THR A 100 -1.05 -5.84 17.09
CA THR A 100 -1.14 -5.24 18.44
C THR A 100 -2.39 -4.36 18.55
N LEU A 101 -2.69 -3.53 17.55
CA LEU A 101 -3.92 -2.74 17.49
C LEU A 101 -5.15 -3.66 17.40
N ALA A 102 -5.10 -4.70 16.55
CA ALA A 102 -6.19 -5.66 16.43
C ALA A 102 -6.51 -6.35 17.77
N GLY A 103 -5.50 -6.79 18.50
CA GLY A 103 -5.68 -7.38 19.83
C GLY A 103 -6.30 -6.45 20.86
N LYS A 104 -6.09 -5.12 20.73
CA LYS A 104 -6.74 -4.10 21.59
C LYS A 104 -8.20 -3.87 21.19
N LEU A 105 -8.49 -3.81 19.88
CA LEU A 105 -9.83 -3.50 19.37
C LEU A 105 -10.77 -4.73 19.42
N THR A 106 -10.22 -5.91 19.18
CA THR A 106 -10.97 -7.17 19.05
C THR A 106 -10.25 -8.31 19.78
N PRO A 107 -10.22 -8.32 21.13
CA PRO A 107 -9.42 -9.27 21.93
C PRO A 107 -9.87 -10.73 21.77
N ASP A 108 -11.09 -10.97 21.32
CA ASP A 108 -11.65 -12.32 21.12
C ASP A 108 -11.27 -12.94 19.77
N VAL A 109 -10.73 -12.17 18.84
CA VAL A 109 -10.20 -12.66 17.55
C VAL A 109 -9.01 -13.58 17.79
N LYS A 110 -9.04 -14.77 17.19
CA LYS A 110 -7.96 -15.77 17.29
C LYS A 110 -7.51 -16.31 15.94
N ASN A 111 -8.40 -16.40 14.96
CA ASN A 111 -8.08 -16.92 13.64
C ASN A 111 -8.14 -15.80 12.59
N ILE A 112 -7.02 -15.53 11.94
CA ILE A 112 -6.85 -14.44 10.96
C ILE A 112 -6.89 -15.00 9.53
N GLY A 113 -7.75 -14.46 8.69
CA GLY A 113 -7.70 -14.71 7.25
C GLY A 113 -6.74 -13.73 6.57
N ILE A 114 -5.73 -14.21 5.87
CA ILE A 114 -4.81 -13.35 5.10
C ILE A 114 -5.21 -13.44 3.63
N LEU A 115 -5.64 -12.32 3.03
CA LEU A 115 -6.08 -12.25 1.63
C LEU A 115 -5.19 -11.30 0.84
N TYR A 116 -4.55 -11.80 -0.22
CA TYR A 116 -3.68 -10.97 -1.06
C TYR A 116 -3.52 -11.52 -2.49
N CYS A 117 -2.99 -10.67 -3.37
CA CYS A 117 -2.65 -11.02 -4.75
C CYS A 117 -1.26 -11.67 -4.83
N SER A 118 -1.20 -12.91 -5.29
CA SER A 118 0.06 -13.65 -5.45
C SER A 118 0.98 -13.07 -6.55
N GLY A 119 0.44 -12.23 -7.43
CA GLY A 119 1.20 -11.53 -8.47
C GLY A 119 1.90 -10.26 -8.00
N GLU A 120 1.58 -9.73 -6.81
CA GLU A 120 2.19 -8.53 -6.26
C GLU A 120 3.30 -8.86 -5.25
N LYS A 121 4.55 -8.51 -5.59
CA LYS A 121 5.71 -8.79 -4.75
C LYS A 121 5.62 -8.19 -3.34
N ASN A 122 5.15 -6.95 -3.24
CA ASN A 122 4.90 -6.26 -1.96
C ASN A 122 3.86 -6.99 -1.11
N ALA A 123 2.78 -7.47 -1.71
CA ALA A 123 1.72 -8.18 -1.01
C ALA A 123 2.24 -9.52 -0.46
N VAL A 124 2.95 -10.30 -1.28
CA VAL A 124 3.59 -11.54 -0.86
C VAL A 124 4.56 -11.31 0.30
N LEU A 125 5.47 -10.33 0.18
CA LEU A 125 6.45 -10.01 1.23
C LEU A 125 5.78 -9.57 2.54
N THR A 126 4.70 -8.79 2.44
CA THR A 126 3.97 -8.32 3.63
C THR A 126 3.17 -9.47 4.27
N ALA A 127 2.57 -10.35 3.47
CA ALA A 127 1.91 -11.55 3.97
C ALA A 127 2.89 -12.49 4.69
N GLU A 128 4.10 -12.69 4.14
CA GLU A 128 5.13 -13.50 4.80
C GLU A 128 5.60 -12.89 6.13
N LYS A 129 5.75 -11.56 6.20
CA LYS A 129 6.03 -10.86 7.46
C LYS A 129 4.89 -11.06 8.46
N ALA A 130 3.62 -11.00 8.01
CA ALA A 130 2.46 -11.24 8.84
C ALA A 130 2.46 -12.66 9.42
N LYS A 131 2.64 -13.67 8.58
CA LYS A 131 2.74 -15.08 9.01
C LYS A 131 3.87 -15.29 10.01
N THR A 132 5.05 -14.75 9.71
CA THR A 132 6.21 -14.84 10.62
C THR A 132 5.91 -14.23 11.99
N TYR A 133 5.22 -13.11 12.05
CA TYR A 133 4.81 -12.50 13.30
C TYR A 133 3.75 -13.35 14.01
N LEU A 134 2.70 -13.78 13.31
CA LEU A 134 1.60 -14.59 13.87
C LEU A 134 2.11 -15.91 14.44
N ASP A 135 3.12 -16.54 13.82
CA ASP A 135 3.78 -17.76 14.33
C ASP A 135 4.46 -17.57 15.70
N THR A 136 4.69 -16.31 16.12
CA THR A 136 5.24 -15.99 17.46
C THR A 136 4.14 -15.70 18.50
N THR A 137 2.88 -15.79 18.13
CA THR A 137 1.71 -15.44 18.95
C THR A 137 0.76 -16.64 19.12
N ASP A 138 -0.33 -16.42 19.86
CA ASP A 138 -1.42 -17.40 19.99
C ASP A 138 -2.46 -17.33 18.85
N TYR A 139 -2.25 -16.47 17.84
CA TYR A 139 -3.11 -16.41 16.66
C TYR A 139 -2.88 -17.63 15.75
N THR A 140 -3.97 -18.09 15.12
CA THR A 140 -3.93 -18.98 13.97
C THR A 140 -4.28 -18.20 12.72
N TYR A 141 -3.93 -18.71 11.54
CA TYR A 141 -4.28 -18.04 10.30
C TYR A 141 -4.63 -18.99 9.17
N GLU A 142 -5.46 -18.51 8.27
CA GLU A 142 -5.73 -19.11 6.95
C GLU A 142 -5.34 -18.15 5.85
N GLU A 143 -4.76 -18.66 4.78
CA GLU A 143 -4.28 -17.89 3.65
C GLU A 143 -5.10 -18.18 2.41
N VAL A 144 -5.54 -17.11 1.72
CA VAL A 144 -6.17 -17.19 0.41
C VAL A 144 -5.52 -16.17 -0.51
N THR A 145 -5.12 -16.60 -1.69
CA THR A 145 -4.54 -15.72 -2.71
C THR A 145 -5.47 -15.56 -3.91
N VAL A 146 -5.35 -14.43 -4.57
CA VAL A 146 -6.01 -14.12 -5.84
C VAL A 146 -4.98 -13.80 -6.91
N ALA A 147 -5.36 -13.94 -8.18
CA ALA A 147 -4.54 -13.51 -9.31
C ALA A 147 -5.02 -12.16 -9.90
N SER A 148 -6.26 -11.77 -9.61
CA SER A 148 -6.88 -10.54 -10.11
C SER A 148 -7.95 -10.01 -9.16
N SER A 149 -8.35 -8.75 -9.34
CA SER A 149 -9.44 -8.14 -8.57
C SER A 149 -10.81 -8.82 -8.75
N ASN A 150 -11.02 -9.51 -9.87
CA ASN A 150 -12.27 -10.23 -10.13
C ASN A 150 -12.49 -11.45 -9.22
N GLU A 151 -11.42 -11.97 -8.61
CA GLU A 151 -11.47 -13.13 -7.71
C GLU A 151 -11.67 -12.74 -6.24
N VAL A 152 -11.50 -11.45 -5.91
CA VAL A 152 -11.46 -10.96 -4.52
C VAL A 152 -12.76 -11.23 -3.78
N GLN A 153 -13.91 -11.05 -4.42
CA GLN A 153 -15.21 -11.30 -3.78
C GLN A 153 -15.34 -12.75 -3.31
N GLN A 154 -15.06 -13.70 -4.20
CA GLN A 154 -15.17 -15.11 -3.87
C GLN A 154 -14.15 -15.54 -2.81
N ALA A 155 -12.93 -15.01 -2.89
CA ALA A 155 -11.87 -15.25 -1.91
C ALA A 155 -12.25 -14.73 -0.52
N ALA A 156 -12.75 -13.50 -0.43
CA ALA A 156 -13.22 -12.91 0.82
C ALA A 156 -14.38 -13.71 1.43
N GLN A 157 -15.37 -14.10 0.61
CA GLN A 157 -16.48 -14.94 1.07
C GLN A 157 -16.02 -16.30 1.59
N SER A 158 -15.00 -16.90 0.96
CA SER A 158 -14.47 -18.20 1.40
C SER A 158 -13.74 -18.12 2.74
N LEU A 159 -13.12 -16.98 3.07
CA LEU A 159 -12.48 -16.71 4.35
C LEU A 159 -13.50 -16.36 5.43
N ALA A 160 -14.45 -15.46 5.14
CA ALA A 160 -15.35 -14.87 6.11
C ALA A 160 -16.18 -15.93 6.91
N GLY A 161 -16.39 -17.11 6.37
CA GLY A 161 -17.06 -18.23 7.07
C GLY A 161 -16.15 -19.09 7.95
N LYS A 162 -14.84 -18.80 8.02
CA LYS A 162 -13.84 -19.69 8.67
C LYS A 162 -12.94 -18.97 9.66
N VAL A 163 -12.87 -17.65 9.60
CA VAL A 163 -11.93 -16.83 10.38
C VAL A 163 -12.68 -15.80 11.21
N ASP A 164 -11.99 -15.24 12.21
CA ASP A 164 -12.56 -14.24 13.11
C ASP A 164 -12.29 -12.80 12.63
N ALA A 165 -11.28 -12.61 11.78
CA ALA A 165 -10.95 -11.33 11.15
C ALA A 165 -10.24 -11.56 9.82
N ILE A 166 -10.31 -10.58 8.90
CA ILE A 166 -9.53 -10.60 7.66
C ILE A 166 -8.44 -9.55 7.75
N TYR A 167 -7.21 -9.92 7.42
CA TYR A 167 -6.08 -9.02 7.22
C TYR A 167 -5.74 -8.90 5.74
N ILE A 168 -5.62 -7.66 5.26
CA ILE A 168 -5.20 -7.34 3.91
C ILE A 168 -3.79 -6.72 3.96
N PRO A 169 -2.76 -7.42 3.45
CA PRO A 169 -1.43 -6.85 3.24
C PRO A 169 -1.46 -5.60 2.37
N ILE A 170 -0.33 -4.93 2.22
CA ILE A 170 -0.23 -3.82 1.25
C ILE A 170 -0.33 -4.37 -0.17
N ASP A 171 -1.49 -4.21 -0.80
CA ASP A 171 -1.91 -4.90 -2.01
C ASP A 171 -2.82 -4.00 -2.85
N SER A 172 -2.35 -3.60 -4.03
CA SER A 172 -3.10 -2.69 -4.90
C SER A 172 -4.29 -3.37 -5.57
N THR A 173 -4.18 -4.67 -5.87
CA THR A 173 -5.23 -5.47 -6.52
C THR A 173 -6.41 -5.66 -5.58
N VAL A 174 -6.15 -6.14 -4.35
CA VAL A 174 -7.20 -6.34 -3.34
C VAL A 174 -7.77 -5.00 -2.89
N GLN A 175 -6.93 -3.97 -2.71
CA GLN A 175 -7.38 -2.62 -2.35
C GLN A 175 -8.36 -2.04 -3.38
N SER A 176 -8.15 -2.29 -4.68
CA SER A 176 -9.08 -1.83 -5.73
C SER A 176 -10.47 -2.47 -5.63
N ALA A 177 -10.57 -3.64 -5.01
CA ALA A 177 -11.80 -4.40 -4.79
C ALA A 177 -12.22 -4.41 -3.30
N MET A 178 -11.73 -3.47 -2.48
CA MET A 178 -11.90 -3.46 -1.03
C MET A 178 -13.37 -3.47 -0.58
N ALA A 179 -14.26 -2.84 -1.35
CA ALA A 179 -15.70 -2.84 -1.07
C ALA A 179 -16.28 -4.28 -1.02
N GLN A 180 -15.79 -5.17 -1.86
CA GLN A 180 -16.22 -6.58 -1.91
C GLN A 180 -15.71 -7.37 -0.69
N VAL A 181 -14.50 -7.07 -0.22
CA VAL A 181 -13.95 -7.66 1.02
C VAL A 181 -14.78 -7.23 2.22
N VAL A 182 -15.06 -5.93 2.33
CA VAL A 182 -15.85 -5.34 3.42
C VAL A 182 -17.28 -5.88 3.42
N GLU A 183 -17.92 -6.03 2.25
CA GLU A 183 -19.25 -6.62 2.13
C GLU A 183 -19.27 -8.06 2.66
N ALA A 184 -18.31 -8.90 2.27
CA ALA A 184 -18.22 -10.29 2.73
C ALA A 184 -17.97 -10.38 4.25
N ALA A 185 -17.07 -9.55 4.77
CA ALA A 185 -16.76 -9.50 6.19
C ALA A 185 -17.94 -9.01 7.04
N ASN A 186 -18.63 -7.94 6.59
CA ASN A 186 -19.83 -7.43 7.27
C ASN A 186 -20.97 -8.45 7.30
N ALA A 187 -21.16 -9.21 6.23
CA ALA A 187 -22.16 -10.29 6.19
C ALA A 187 -21.85 -11.39 7.23
N ALA A 188 -20.59 -11.61 7.57
CA ALA A 188 -20.15 -12.55 8.59
C ALA A 188 -19.98 -11.91 9.99
N GLY A 189 -20.10 -10.59 10.11
CA GLY A 189 -19.92 -9.87 11.38
C GLY A 189 -18.47 -9.84 11.87
N ILE A 190 -17.48 -9.90 10.98
CA ILE A 190 -16.06 -9.93 11.33
C ILE A 190 -15.34 -8.65 10.86
N PRO A 191 -14.31 -8.19 11.60
CA PRO A 191 -13.53 -7.00 11.22
C PRO A 191 -12.56 -7.28 10.07
N VAL A 192 -12.24 -6.20 9.33
CA VAL A 192 -11.17 -6.18 8.33
C VAL A 192 -10.07 -5.23 8.80
N TYR A 193 -8.84 -5.71 8.85
CA TYR A 193 -7.64 -4.92 9.11
C TYR A 193 -6.86 -4.75 7.82
N GLY A 194 -6.47 -3.51 7.53
CA GLY A 194 -5.71 -3.17 6.34
C GLY A 194 -4.28 -2.73 6.66
N SER A 195 -3.51 -2.47 5.62
CA SER A 195 -2.14 -1.97 5.72
C SER A 195 -1.98 -0.53 5.20
N ASP A 196 -3.10 0.13 4.85
CA ASP A 196 -3.11 1.49 4.30
C ASP A 196 -4.40 2.24 4.70
N PRO A 197 -4.35 3.57 4.96
CA PRO A 197 -5.54 4.38 5.28
C PRO A 197 -6.61 4.39 4.19
N VAL A 198 -6.26 4.14 2.92
CA VAL A 198 -7.23 4.03 1.83
C VAL A 198 -8.14 2.81 2.05
N MET A 199 -7.59 1.70 2.57
CA MET A 199 -8.41 0.52 2.92
C MET A 199 -9.41 0.85 4.04
N VAL A 200 -9.00 1.66 5.04
CA VAL A 200 -9.89 2.12 6.12
C VAL A 200 -10.98 3.05 5.59
N LYS A 201 -10.64 3.97 4.68
CA LYS A 201 -11.62 4.82 3.99
C LYS A 201 -12.62 4.00 3.16
N SER A 202 -12.21 2.82 2.70
CA SER A 202 -13.03 1.88 1.94
C SER A 202 -13.81 0.89 2.81
N GLY A 203 -13.74 1.02 4.14
CA GLY A 203 -14.56 0.28 5.10
C GLY A 203 -13.83 -0.73 5.97
N ALA A 204 -12.50 -0.89 5.87
CA ALA A 204 -11.75 -1.65 6.87
C ALA A 204 -11.86 -1.00 8.25
N LEU A 205 -11.79 -1.80 9.31
CA LEU A 205 -11.89 -1.32 10.69
C LEU A 205 -10.70 -0.44 11.08
N ALA A 206 -9.49 -0.91 10.80
CA ALA A 206 -8.29 -0.18 11.19
C ALA A 206 -7.07 -0.55 10.33
N CYS A 207 -6.06 0.32 10.37
CA CYS A 207 -4.72 0.06 9.88
C CYS A 207 -3.67 0.78 10.74
N VAL A 208 -2.42 0.34 10.60
CA VAL A 208 -1.24 1.10 11.03
C VAL A 208 -0.34 1.28 9.82
N SER A 209 0.03 2.51 9.51
CA SER A 209 0.79 2.82 8.29
C SER A 209 1.56 4.13 8.45
N VAL A 210 2.46 4.40 7.52
CA VAL A 210 3.06 5.74 7.37
C VAL A 210 2.11 6.68 6.65
N SER A 211 2.33 7.99 6.80
CA SER A 211 1.52 9.01 6.13
C SER A 211 1.79 9.06 4.63
N ASN A 212 0.77 8.81 3.82
CA ASN A 212 0.86 8.93 2.36
C ASN A 212 1.19 10.37 1.90
N THR A 213 0.77 11.38 2.67
CA THR A 213 1.12 12.79 2.42
C THR A 213 2.62 13.01 2.62
N GLN A 214 3.18 12.56 3.74
CA GLN A 214 4.61 12.69 4.01
C GLN A 214 5.47 11.94 2.98
N LEU A 215 5.05 10.73 2.55
CA LEU A 215 5.71 10.01 1.46
C LEU A 215 5.74 10.84 0.17
N GLY A 216 4.62 11.45 -0.19
CA GLY A 216 4.51 12.32 -1.37
C GLY A 216 5.36 13.58 -1.26
N GLU A 217 5.31 14.28 -0.13
CA GLU A 217 6.09 15.49 0.15
C GLU A 217 7.59 15.19 0.06
N ARG A 218 8.04 14.12 0.71
CA ARG A 218 9.45 13.73 0.67
C ARG A 218 9.92 13.32 -0.73
N SER A 219 9.10 12.58 -1.48
CA SER A 219 9.41 12.25 -2.87
C SER A 219 9.45 13.50 -3.78
N ALA A 220 8.60 14.48 -3.51
CA ALA A 220 8.63 15.75 -4.25
C ALA A 220 9.93 16.54 -4.01
N GLU A 221 10.47 16.55 -2.78
CA GLU A 221 11.78 17.12 -2.48
C GLU A 221 12.91 16.42 -3.25
N MET A 222 12.88 15.07 -3.30
CA MET A 222 13.85 14.28 -4.08
C MET A 222 13.74 14.60 -5.58
N ALA A 223 12.51 14.70 -6.10
CA ALA A 223 12.26 15.06 -7.49
C ALA A 223 12.79 16.48 -7.81
N TYR A 224 12.58 17.43 -6.91
CA TYR A 224 13.11 18.80 -7.04
C TYR A 224 14.64 18.80 -7.11
N ASP A 225 15.32 18.08 -6.24
CA ASP A 225 16.78 17.96 -6.24
C ASP A 225 17.30 17.44 -7.59
N ILE A 226 16.67 16.40 -8.13
CA ILE A 226 17.06 15.77 -9.40
C ILE A 226 16.80 16.70 -10.58
N LEU A 227 15.63 17.35 -10.65
CA LEU A 227 15.31 18.33 -11.69
C LEU A 227 16.24 19.54 -11.67
N ASN A 228 16.89 19.85 -10.53
CA ASN A 228 17.92 20.87 -10.39
C ASN A 228 19.36 20.35 -10.64
N GLY A 229 19.49 19.14 -11.19
CA GLY A 229 20.75 18.61 -11.71
C GLY A 229 21.51 17.69 -10.74
N LYS A 230 20.91 17.26 -9.63
CA LYS A 230 21.50 16.24 -8.75
C LYS A 230 21.35 14.86 -9.40
N ASP A 231 22.41 14.07 -9.41
CA ASP A 231 22.35 12.71 -9.93
C ASP A 231 21.48 11.80 -9.04
N VAL A 232 20.68 10.91 -9.64
CA VAL A 232 19.81 9.99 -8.90
C VAL A 232 20.59 9.16 -7.88
N SER A 233 21.82 8.74 -8.21
CA SER A 233 22.67 7.96 -7.33
C SER A 233 23.15 8.71 -6.07
N GLU A 234 23.02 10.05 -6.07
CA GLU A 234 23.34 10.92 -4.94
C GLU A 234 22.12 11.27 -4.07
N VAL A 235 20.93 10.78 -4.44
CA VAL A 235 19.69 10.95 -3.68
C VAL A 235 19.29 9.61 -3.08
N PRO A 236 19.65 9.32 -1.81
CA PRO A 236 19.26 8.06 -1.16
C PRO A 236 17.75 7.87 -1.15
N ALA A 237 17.30 6.63 -1.34
CA ALA A 237 15.92 6.28 -1.08
C ALA A 237 15.68 6.20 0.44
N GLU A 238 14.51 6.64 0.90
CA GLU A 238 14.21 6.77 2.32
C GLU A 238 13.01 5.93 2.74
N ALA A 239 13.17 5.19 3.84
CA ALA A 239 12.07 4.50 4.49
C ALA A 239 11.46 5.39 5.57
N MET A 240 10.14 5.64 5.47
CA MET A 240 9.40 6.36 6.49
C MET A 240 8.99 5.41 7.62
N SER A 241 9.09 5.85 8.86
CA SER A 241 8.78 5.05 10.05
C SER A 241 7.93 5.79 11.09
N ASP A 242 7.35 6.94 10.73
CA ASP A 242 6.40 7.66 11.57
C ASP A 242 5.00 7.10 11.34
N PHE A 243 4.60 6.17 12.22
CA PHE A 243 3.38 5.40 12.06
C PHE A 243 2.15 6.13 12.59
N GLN A 244 1.07 6.03 11.83
CA GLN A 244 -0.27 6.51 12.17
C GLN A 244 -1.22 5.32 12.36
N TYR A 245 -1.99 5.35 13.43
CA TYR A 245 -3.03 4.38 13.74
C TYR A 245 -4.36 4.96 13.30
N VAL A 246 -4.99 4.37 12.29
CA VAL A 246 -6.22 4.90 11.70
C VAL A 246 -7.36 3.90 11.88
N CYS A 247 -8.49 4.38 12.40
CA CYS A 247 -9.69 3.56 12.62
C CYS A 247 -10.90 4.16 11.92
N SER A 248 -11.81 3.32 11.44
CA SER A 248 -13.11 3.72 10.88
C SER A 248 -14.19 3.74 11.97
N ARG A 249 -14.83 4.90 12.21
CA ARG A 249 -15.98 4.99 13.07
C ARG A 249 -17.14 4.12 12.55
N ALA A 250 -17.44 4.23 11.27
CA ALA A 250 -18.54 3.48 10.66
C ALA A 250 -18.37 1.95 10.78
N ALA A 251 -17.15 1.43 10.56
CA ALA A 251 -16.88 0.00 10.70
C ALA A 251 -16.95 -0.44 12.18
N ALA A 252 -16.45 0.38 13.10
CA ALA A 252 -16.51 0.10 14.54
C ALA A 252 -17.95 0.05 15.03
N ASP A 253 -18.79 1.01 14.65
CA ASP A 253 -20.20 1.08 15.04
C ASP A 253 -20.98 -0.14 14.46
N ALA A 254 -20.73 -0.52 13.21
CA ALA A 254 -21.37 -1.70 12.57
C ALA A 254 -21.04 -3.00 13.31
N LEU A 255 -19.83 -3.12 13.87
CA LEU A 255 -19.36 -4.29 14.61
C LEU A 255 -19.52 -4.17 16.14
N SER A 256 -20.10 -3.05 16.64
CA SER A 256 -20.21 -2.74 18.07
C SER A 256 -18.87 -2.73 18.80
N ILE A 257 -17.82 -2.27 18.12
CA ILE A 257 -16.46 -2.16 18.66
C ILE A 257 -16.24 -0.76 19.24
N THR A 258 -15.73 -0.68 20.47
CA THR A 258 -15.36 0.57 21.10
C THR A 258 -13.96 1.00 20.66
N LEU A 259 -13.85 2.19 20.06
CA LEU A 259 -12.56 2.78 19.69
C LEU A 259 -11.94 3.52 20.88
N PRO A 260 -10.59 3.56 20.99
CA PRO A 260 -9.89 4.37 21.99
C PRO A 260 -10.24 5.86 21.87
N GLU A 261 -10.44 6.53 23.01
CA GLU A 261 -10.72 7.98 23.09
C GLU A 261 -9.53 8.78 23.63
N ASP A 262 -8.41 8.12 23.89
CA ASP A 262 -7.19 8.69 24.47
C ASP A 262 -6.28 9.41 23.47
N GLY A 263 -6.70 9.53 22.22
CA GLY A 263 -5.91 10.13 21.13
C GLY A 263 -4.86 9.21 20.53
N SER A 264 -4.79 7.95 20.94
CA SER A 264 -3.84 6.97 20.39
C SER A 264 -4.16 6.54 18.95
N VAL A 265 -5.37 6.82 18.46
CA VAL A 265 -5.81 6.51 17.09
C VAL A 265 -6.44 7.73 16.44
N THR A 266 -6.26 7.86 15.14
CA THR A 266 -7.01 8.80 14.29
C THR A 266 -8.29 8.14 13.82
N VAL A 267 -9.44 8.70 14.18
CA VAL A 267 -10.75 8.17 13.78
C VAL A 267 -11.27 8.91 12.56
N ILE A 268 -11.63 8.17 11.51
CA ILE A 268 -12.19 8.70 10.27
C ILE A 268 -13.61 8.18 10.03
N GLY A 269 -14.40 8.86 9.19
CA GLY A 269 -15.73 8.38 8.76
C GLY A 269 -16.77 8.41 9.88
N GLY A 270 -16.91 9.57 10.56
CA GLY A 270 -17.98 9.87 11.50
C GLY A 270 -19.04 10.76 10.87
#